data_6e9c33e73b1db789148e6a784e9f02f1
#
_entry.id   6e9c33e73b1db789148e6a784e9f02f1
#
_cell.length_a   1.000
_cell.length_b   1.000
_cell.length_c   1.000
_cell.angle_alpha   90.00
_cell.angle_beta   90.00
_cell.angle_gamma   90.00
#
_symmetry.space_group_name_H-M   'P 1'
#
loop_
_entity.id
_entity.type
_entity.pdbx_description
1 polymer ?
#
loop_
_entity_poly.entity_id
_entity_poly.type
_entity_poly.pdbx_seq_one_letter_code
_entity_poly.pdbx_strand_id
1 'polypeptide(L)'
;MIYLIGEIFALLTAVCWAQNAVLFTLAGRKVSSRTTTHIRLWIALPLILIVHLIFFGTILPLDANIYGVLYLAISGIIGFFIADLMIFEAFVKIGPRDTMLIMTLSPIFGAIFSWIILSETLMLIHIFAIFVTIFGISLVIFEEKESREPKKDKVKLIGIMIALGGAIGQALGLVFSKMGLNYEIHPISANTIRLIAGFIGLSLYTFLHG
;
A
#
# COMPACT_ATOMS: atom_id res chain seq x y z
N MET A 1 0.66 -13.97 25.40
CA MET A 1 1.78 -13.00 25.33
C MET A 1 2.13 -12.64 23.87
N ILE A 2 2.36 -13.61 22.97
CA ILE A 2 2.73 -13.36 21.55
C ILE A 2 1.64 -12.55 20.82
N TYR A 3 0.36 -12.84 20.99
CA TYR A 3 -0.74 -12.09 20.37
C TYR A 3 -0.76 -10.61 20.80
N LEU A 4 -0.58 -10.32 22.08
CA LEU A 4 -0.53 -8.95 22.61
C LEU A 4 0.62 -8.13 22.00
N ILE A 5 1.78 -8.75 21.81
CA ILE A 5 2.93 -8.10 21.15
C ILE A 5 2.59 -7.76 19.68
N GLY A 6 1.95 -8.68 18.95
CA GLY A 6 1.47 -8.43 17.58
C GLY A 6 0.48 -7.27 17.49
N GLU A 7 -0.47 -7.18 18.44
CA GLU A 7 -1.45 -6.09 18.52
C GLU A 7 -0.78 -4.74 18.80
N ILE A 8 0.22 -4.71 19.69
CA ILE A 8 0.99 -3.49 19.98
C ILE A 8 1.75 -3.03 18.73
N PHE A 9 2.42 -3.93 18.01
CA PHE A 9 3.11 -3.58 16.77
C PHE A 9 2.13 -3.12 15.68
N ALA A 10 0.94 -3.69 15.59
CA ALA A 10 -0.10 -3.24 14.67
C ALA A 10 -0.56 -1.80 14.98
N LEU A 11 -0.77 -1.47 16.26
CA LEU A 11 -1.11 -0.11 16.68
C LEU A 11 0.02 0.89 16.38
N LEU A 12 1.27 0.53 16.69
CA LEU A 12 2.43 1.37 16.35
C LEU A 12 2.53 1.61 14.84
N THR A 13 2.30 0.58 14.03
CA THR A 13 2.27 0.68 12.57
C THR A 13 1.17 1.65 12.12
N ALA A 14 -0.03 1.59 12.70
CA ALA A 14 -1.12 2.49 12.38
C ALA A 14 -0.77 3.96 12.69
N VAL A 15 -0.14 4.23 13.84
CA VAL A 15 0.34 5.57 14.20
C VAL A 15 1.40 6.06 13.21
N CYS A 16 2.37 5.21 12.85
CA CYS A 16 3.39 5.55 11.84
C CYS A 16 2.74 5.86 10.48
N TRP A 17 1.74 5.08 10.05
CA TRP A 17 1.02 5.32 8.81
C TRP A 17 0.27 6.65 8.82
N ALA A 18 -0.40 6.99 9.92
CA ALA A 18 -1.11 8.26 10.07
C ALA A 18 -0.16 9.46 9.96
N GLN A 19 1.01 9.41 10.63
CA GLN A 19 2.03 10.44 10.52
C GLN A 19 2.63 10.53 9.12
N ASN A 20 2.94 9.39 8.50
CA ASN A 20 3.48 9.34 7.15
C ASN A 20 2.54 9.97 6.12
N ALA A 21 1.22 9.76 6.24
CA ALA A 21 0.23 10.36 5.35
C ALA A 21 0.31 11.91 5.34
N VAL A 22 0.48 12.52 6.51
CA VAL A 22 0.66 13.98 6.63
C VAL A 22 2.01 14.43 6.06
N LEU A 23 3.10 13.77 6.44
CA LEU A 23 4.45 14.12 6.00
C LEU A 23 4.62 13.97 4.48
N PHE A 24 4.12 12.89 3.90
CA PHE A 24 4.16 12.66 2.45
C PHE A 24 3.27 13.62 1.68
N THR A 25 2.14 14.05 2.26
CA THR A 25 1.33 15.13 1.68
C THR A 25 2.13 16.44 1.61
N LEU A 26 2.78 16.82 2.70
CA LEU A 26 3.58 18.04 2.76
C LEU A 26 4.79 17.99 1.80
N ALA A 27 5.48 16.86 1.75
CA ALA A 27 6.61 16.63 0.85
C ALA A 27 6.15 16.64 -0.61
N GLY A 28 5.10 15.91 -0.94
CA GLY A 28 4.57 15.81 -2.31
C GLY A 28 4.05 17.13 -2.89
N ARG A 29 3.57 18.05 -2.03
CA ARG A 29 3.22 19.40 -2.44
C ARG A 29 4.43 20.27 -2.79
N LYS A 30 5.62 19.96 -2.25
CA LYS A 30 6.86 20.71 -2.52
C LYS A 30 7.65 20.17 -3.70
N VAL A 31 7.74 18.83 -3.84
CA VAL A 31 8.65 18.20 -4.81
C VAL A 31 7.96 17.25 -5.81
N SER A 32 6.70 17.06 -5.79
CA SER A 32 5.84 16.11 -6.52
C SER A 32 5.69 14.74 -5.83
N SER A 33 4.58 14.07 -6.13
CA SER A 33 4.27 12.72 -5.64
C SER A 33 5.29 11.68 -6.12
N ARG A 34 5.70 11.75 -7.41
CA ARG A 34 6.70 10.86 -7.99
C ARG A 34 8.04 10.96 -7.26
N THR A 35 8.55 12.17 -7.07
CA THR A 35 9.82 12.41 -6.37
C THR A 35 9.74 11.94 -4.93
N THR A 36 8.64 12.19 -4.23
CA THR A 36 8.43 11.75 -2.86
C THR A 36 8.45 10.22 -2.75
N THR A 37 7.77 9.51 -3.66
CA THR A 37 7.78 8.04 -3.72
C THR A 37 9.20 7.51 -3.96
N HIS A 38 9.94 8.13 -4.86
CA HIS A 38 11.31 7.73 -5.21
C HIS A 38 12.26 7.89 -4.02
N ILE A 39 12.26 9.06 -3.38
CA ILE A 39 13.08 9.33 -2.19
C ILE A 39 12.76 8.33 -1.07
N ARG A 40 11.48 8.04 -0.85
CA ARG A 40 11.06 7.05 0.15
C ARG A 40 11.68 5.68 -0.11
N LEU A 41 11.63 5.20 -1.36
CA LEU A 41 12.21 3.90 -1.71
C LEU A 41 13.73 3.90 -1.63
N TRP A 42 14.40 5.00 -1.99
CA TRP A 42 15.84 5.18 -1.82
C TRP A 42 16.29 5.07 -0.36
N ILE A 43 15.47 5.56 0.58
CA ILE A 43 15.77 5.47 2.02
C ILE A 43 15.38 4.09 2.56
N ALA A 44 14.24 3.56 2.15
CA ALA A 44 13.72 2.29 2.66
C ALA A 44 14.56 1.08 2.23
N LEU A 45 15.11 1.11 1.00
CA LEU A 45 15.88 -0.01 0.46
C LEU A 45 17.15 -0.31 1.28
N PRO A 46 18.06 0.64 1.54
CA PRO A 46 19.22 0.37 2.40
C PRO A 46 18.84 -0.10 3.80
N LEU A 47 17.78 0.47 4.37
CA LEU A 47 17.32 0.08 5.72
C LEU A 47 16.87 -1.37 5.77
N ILE A 48 16.06 -1.83 4.81
CA ILE A 48 15.62 -3.24 4.79
C ILE A 48 16.77 -4.20 4.49
N LEU A 49 17.75 -3.80 3.66
CA LEU A 49 18.94 -4.61 3.39
C LEU A 49 19.81 -4.76 4.65
N ILE A 50 19.96 -3.71 5.45
CA ILE A 50 20.63 -3.76 6.74
C ILE A 50 19.88 -4.67 7.71
N VAL A 51 18.56 -4.55 7.79
CA VAL A 51 17.72 -5.43 8.62
C VAL A 51 17.89 -6.89 8.18
N HIS A 52 17.84 -7.16 6.87
CA HIS A 52 18.02 -8.51 6.33
C HIS A 52 19.41 -9.07 6.68
N LEU A 53 20.46 -8.27 6.56
CA LEU A 53 21.82 -8.64 6.94
C LEU A 53 21.94 -8.98 8.43
N ILE A 54 21.30 -8.20 9.31
CA ILE A 54 21.33 -8.45 10.76
C ILE A 54 20.63 -9.76 11.13
N PHE A 55 19.49 -10.06 10.50
CA PHE A 55 18.68 -11.24 10.84
C PHE A 55 19.18 -12.54 10.19
N PHE A 56 19.74 -12.47 8.98
CA PHE A 56 20.08 -13.66 8.18
C PHE A 56 21.58 -13.76 7.83
N GLY A 57 22.39 -12.75 8.17
CA GLY A 57 23.81 -12.73 7.80
C GLY A 57 24.07 -12.51 6.30
N THR A 58 23.04 -12.31 5.50
CA THR A 58 23.11 -12.08 4.04
C THR A 58 22.37 -10.80 3.67
N ILE A 59 22.85 -10.10 2.64
CA ILE A 59 22.21 -8.86 2.17
C ILE A 59 20.93 -9.18 1.38
N LEU A 60 20.93 -10.29 0.64
CA LEU A 60 19.84 -10.70 -0.24
C LEU A 60 19.37 -12.11 0.10
N PRO A 61 18.07 -12.44 -0.05
CA PRO A 61 17.53 -13.77 0.14
C PRO A 61 17.76 -14.65 -1.09
N LEU A 62 19.03 -15.07 -1.33
CA LEU A 62 19.43 -15.82 -2.52
C LEU A 62 18.89 -17.25 -2.54
N ASP A 63 18.54 -17.82 -1.38
CA ASP A 63 18.02 -19.17 -1.23
C ASP A 63 16.50 -19.28 -1.43
N ALA A 64 15.84 -18.15 -1.74
CA ALA A 64 14.41 -18.10 -1.90
C ALA A 64 13.92 -18.84 -3.16
N ASN A 65 12.80 -19.56 -3.05
CA ASN A 65 12.18 -20.24 -4.18
C ASN A 65 11.82 -19.25 -5.29
N ILE A 66 12.20 -19.58 -6.54
CA ILE A 66 12.02 -18.67 -7.69
C ILE A 66 10.55 -18.29 -7.94
N TYR A 67 9.61 -19.20 -7.76
CA TYR A 67 8.18 -18.90 -7.92
C TYR A 67 7.70 -17.94 -6.85
N GLY A 68 8.14 -18.13 -5.59
CA GLY A 68 7.87 -17.18 -4.52
C GLY A 68 8.46 -15.79 -4.80
N VAL A 69 9.70 -15.73 -5.31
CA VAL A 69 10.36 -14.49 -5.74
C VAL A 69 9.57 -13.79 -6.83
N LEU A 70 9.04 -14.51 -7.83
CA LEU A 70 8.23 -13.94 -8.90
C LEU A 70 6.94 -13.31 -8.37
N TYR A 71 6.19 -14.01 -7.50
CA TYR A 71 4.99 -13.45 -6.87
C TYR A 71 5.30 -12.21 -6.03
N LEU A 72 6.40 -12.24 -5.27
CA LEU A 72 6.84 -11.10 -4.46
C LEU A 72 7.31 -9.93 -5.32
N ALA A 73 7.97 -10.18 -6.44
CA ALA A 73 8.36 -9.13 -7.38
C ALA A 73 7.13 -8.45 -8.01
N ILE A 74 6.15 -9.23 -8.48
CA ILE A 74 4.86 -8.70 -8.96
C ILE A 74 4.17 -7.89 -7.87
N SER A 75 4.12 -8.42 -6.64
CA SER A 75 3.59 -7.72 -5.47
C SER A 75 4.29 -6.38 -5.22
N GLY A 76 5.60 -6.33 -5.33
CA GLY A 76 6.40 -5.11 -5.15
C GLY A 76 6.13 -4.07 -6.23
N ILE A 77 6.05 -4.48 -7.49
CA ILE A 77 5.72 -3.60 -8.61
C ILE A 77 4.31 -3.02 -8.44
N ILE A 78 3.32 -3.86 -8.15
CA ILE A 78 1.94 -3.39 -7.98
C ILE A 78 1.80 -2.52 -6.73
N GLY A 79 2.32 -2.96 -5.57
CA GLY A 79 2.15 -2.30 -4.29
C GLY A 79 3.08 -1.09 -4.11
N PHE A 80 4.40 -1.28 -4.18
CA PHE A 80 5.38 -0.24 -3.85
C PHE A 80 5.72 0.71 -4.99
N PHE A 81 5.41 0.37 -6.24
CA PHE A 81 5.55 1.30 -7.35
C PHE A 81 4.19 1.86 -7.76
N ILE A 82 3.29 1.07 -8.34
CA ILE A 82 2.05 1.57 -8.94
C ILE A 82 1.10 2.14 -7.89
N ALA A 83 0.77 1.36 -6.86
CA ALA A 83 -0.20 1.77 -5.85
C ALA A 83 0.31 2.93 -5.00
N ASP A 84 1.57 2.91 -4.56
CA ASP A 84 2.14 4.01 -3.79
C ASP A 84 2.21 5.31 -4.58
N LEU A 85 2.54 5.23 -5.88
CA LEU A 85 2.53 6.42 -6.75
C LEU A 85 1.13 7.04 -6.82
N MET A 86 0.09 6.19 -6.96
CA MET A 86 -1.30 6.64 -6.95
C MET A 86 -1.71 7.21 -5.58
N ILE A 87 -1.34 6.56 -4.49
CA ILE A 87 -1.67 7.03 -3.13
C ILE A 87 -1.01 8.40 -2.86
N PHE A 88 0.26 8.57 -3.21
CA PHE A 88 0.95 9.84 -2.99
C PHE A 88 0.41 10.95 -3.90
N GLU A 89 -0.02 10.63 -5.10
CA GLU A 89 -0.72 11.58 -5.96
C GLU A 89 -2.08 11.98 -5.37
N ALA A 90 -2.81 11.03 -4.80
CA ALA A 90 -4.06 11.29 -4.10
C ALA A 90 -3.84 12.18 -2.86
N PHE A 91 -2.78 11.93 -2.07
CA PHE A 91 -2.42 12.78 -0.93
C PHE A 91 -2.24 14.26 -1.33
N VAL A 92 -1.65 14.51 -2.48
CA VAL A 92 -1.44 15.87 -2.99
C VAL A 92 -2.76 16.49 -3.47
N LYS A 93 -3.62 15.70 -4.14
CA LYS A 93 -4.86 16.20 -4.78
C LYS A 93 -6.02 16.40 -3.80
N ILE A 94 -6.26 15.43 -2.92
CA ILE A 94 -7.42 15.43 -2.01
C ILE A 94 -7.03 15.49 -0.53
N GLY A 95 -5.73 15.48 -0.24
CA GLY A 95 -5.22 15.55 1.12
C GLY A 95 -5.17 14.19 1.84
N PRO A 96 -4.49 14.15 3.02
CA PRO A 96 -4.24 12.90 3.73
C PRO A 96 -5.53 12.29 4.31
N ARG A 97 -6.46 13.09 4.82
CA ARG A 97 -7.72 12.64 5.42
C ARG A 97 -8.56 11.84 4.43
N ASP A 98 -8.90 12.44 3.28
CA ASP A 98 -9.78 11.84 2.28
C ASP A 98 -9.11 10.61 1.64
N THR A 99 -7.81 10.71 1.37
CA THR A 99 -7.04 9.56 0.82
C THR A 99 -7.02 8.38 1.79
N MET A 100 -6.72 8.61 3.08
CA MET A 100 -6.68 7.54 4.07
C MET A 100 -8.06 6.91 4.29
N LEU A 101 -9.12 7.72 4.23
CA LEU A 101 -10.50 7.22 4.29
C LEU A 101 -10.79 6.24 3.13
N ILE A 102 -10.40 6.60 1.90
CA ILE A 102 -10.57 5.71 0.73
C ILE A 102 -9.67 4.47 0.86
N MET A 103 -8.47 4.61 1.42
CA MET A 103 -7.57 3.49 1.66
C MET A 103 -8.14 2.44 2.64
N THR A 104 -9.12 2.78 3.47
CA THR A 104 -9.84 1.79 4.30
C THR A 104 -10.64 0.77 3.47
N LEU A 105 -10.85 1.01 2.17
CA LEU A 105 -11.40 0.03 1.23
C LEU A 105 -10.39 -1.05 0.83
N SER A 106 -9.09 -0.84 1.02
CA SER A 106 -8.06 -1.80 0.63
C SER A 106 -8.24 -3.19 1.26
N PRO A 107 -8.55 -3.35 2.56
CA PRO A 107 -8.87 -4.66 3.14
C PRO A 107 -10.11 -5.32 2.51
N ILE A 108 -11.09 -4.53 2.10
CA ILE A 108 -12.30 -5.05 1.42
C ILE A 108 -11.94 -5.62 0.06
N PHE A 109 -11.18 -4.87 -0.75
CA PHE A 109 -10.65 -5.38 -2.02
C PHE A 109 -9.76 -6.59 -1.81
N GLY A 110 -8.93 -6.59 -0.74
CA GLY A 110 -8.09 -7.72 -0.35
C GLY A 110 -8.90 -8.98 -0.08
N ALA A 111 -10.00 -8.88 0.67
CA ALA A 111 -10.90 -9.99 0.95
C ALA A 111 -11.55 -10.54 -0.35
N ILE A 112 -12.01 -9.66 -1.23
CA ILE A 112 -12.60 -10.03 -2.53
C ILE A 112 -11.56 -10.72 -3.41
N PHE A 113 -10.36 -10.17 -3.55
CA PHE A 113 -9.30 -10.77 -4.36
C PHE A 113 -8.78 -12.08 -3.78
N SER A 114 -8.66 -12.19 -2.44
CA SER A 114 -8.31 -13.45 -1.78
C SER A 114 -9.37 -14.52 -2.04
N TRP A 115 -10.65 -14.18 -2.00
CA TRP A 115 -11.72 -15.09 -2.34
C TRP A 115 -11.64 -15.57 -3.81
N ILE A 116 -11.42 -14.65 -4.76
CA ILE A 116 -11.39 -14.98 -6.20
C ILE A 116 -10.09 -15.71 -6.59
N ILE A 117 -8.93 -15.22 -6.12
CA ILE A 117 -7.60 -15.67 -6.58
C ILE A 117 -7.10 -16.85 -5.73
N LEU A 118 -7.30 -16.79 -4.41
CA LEU A 118 -6.81 -17.80 -3.47
C LEU A 118 -7.89 -18.83 -3.08
N SER A 119 -9.12 -18.67 -3.59
CA SER A 119 -10.27 -19.53 -3.25
C SER A 119 -10.55 -19.58 -1.74
N GLU A 120 -10.24 -18.49 -1.01
CA GLU A 120 -10.52 -18.39 0.40
C GLU A 120 -12.00 -18.16 0.66
N THR A 121 -12.56 -18.78 1.70
CA THR A 121 -13.98 -18.65 2.01
C THR A 121 -14.28 -17.35 2.73
N LEU A 122 -15.24 -16.57 2.21
CA LEU A 122 -15.78 -15.41 2.91
C LEU A 122 -16.90 -15.87 3.85
N MET A 123 -16.67 -15.74 5.17
CA MET A 123 -17.71 -15.98 6.15
C MET A 123 -18.74 -14.83 6.15
N LEU A 124 -19.96 -15.08 6.60
CA LEU A 124 -21.03 -14.07 6.71
C LEU A 124 -20.60 -12.85 7.54
N ILE A 125 -19.77 -13.06 8.57
CA ILE A 125 -19.24 -11.96 9.39
C ILE A 125 -18.34 -11.02 8.57
N HIS A 126 -17.55 -11.54 7.61
CA HIS A 126 -16.73 -10.70 6.71
C HIS A 126 -17.61 -9.86 5.78
N ILE A 127 -18.69 -10.46 5.24
CA ILE A 127 -19.65 -9.75 4.39
C ILE A 127 -20.33 -8.62 5.19
N PHE A 128 -20.76 -8.90 6.41
CA PHE A 128 -21.35 -7.88 7.29
C PHE A 128 -20.37 -6.75 7.59
N ALA A 129 -19.11 -7.08 7.91
CA ALA A 129 -18.07 -6.08 8.16
C ALA A 129 -17.80 -5.19 6.92
N ILE A 130 -17.83 -5.76 5.71
CA ILE A 130 -17.72 -5.01 4.45
C ILE A 130 -18.88 -4.00 4.33
N PHE A 131 -20.11 -4.41 4.56
CA PHE A 131 -21.26 -3.51 4.52
C PHE A 131 -21.16 -2.37 5.51
N VAL A 132 -20.81 -2.66 6.77
CA VAL A 132 -20.62 -1.64 7.82
C VAL A 132 -19.53 -0.64 7.44
N THR A 133 -18.41 -1.13 6.87
CA THR A 133 -17.30 -0.27 6.44
C THR A 133 -17.73 0.64 5.28
N ILE A 134 -18.37 0.10 4.24
CA ILE A 134 -18.86 0.88 3.09
C ILE A 134 -19.87 1.93 3.56
N PHE A 135 -20.77 1.56 4.45
CA PHE A 135 -21.77 2.48 5.01
C PHE A 135 -21.10 3.63 5.77
N GLY A 136 -20.14 3.32 6.66
CA GLY A 136 -19.38 4.33 7.40
C GLY A 136 -18.63 5.31 6.50
N ILE A 137 -17.93 4.80 5.46
CA ILE A 137 -17.23 5.63 4.48
C ILE A 137 -18.22 6.52 3.71
N SER A 138 -19.35 5.96 3.30
CA SER A 138 -20.39 6.70 2.57
C SER A 138 -20.92 7.87 3.40
N LEU A 139 -21.21 7.68 4.69
CA LEU A 139 -21.67 8.75 5.58
C LEU A 139 -20.67 9.91 5.63
N VAL A 140 -19.37 9.62 5.79
CA VAL A 140 -18.33 10.66 5.86
C VAL A 140 -18.20 11.42 4.54
N ILE A 141 -18.32 10.73 3.40
CA ILE A 141 -18.24 11.37 2.07
C ILE A 141 -19.48 12.25 1.81
N PHE A 142 -20.67 11.82 2.21
CA PHE A 142 -21.90 12.57 2.00
C PHE A 142 -21.96 13.84 2.84
N GLU A 143 -21.52 13.81 4.10
CA GLU A 143 -21.50 14.97 5.00
C GLU A 143 -20.66 16.13 4.44
N GLU A 144 -19.65 15.84 3.64
CA GLU A 144 -18.72 16.84 3.09
C GLU A 144 -19.25 17.55 1.82
N LYS A 145 -20.34 17.07 1.23
CA LYS A 145 -20.87 17.56 -0.05
C LYS A 145 -21.59 18.93 0.04
N GLU A 146 -21.99 19.32 1.25
CA GLU A 146 -22.81 20.54 1.46
C GLU A 146 -22.06 21.88 1.36
N SER A 147 -20.72 21.91 1.19
CA SER A 147 -19.92 23.12 1.40
C SER A 147 -19.02 23.58 0.23
N ARG A 148 -19.20 23.16 -1.06
CA ARG A 148 -18.16 23.34 -2.09
C ARG A 148 -18.54 23.96 -3.43
N GLU A 149 -17.57 24.74 -3.98
CA GLU A 149 -17.61 25.34 -5.32
C GLU A 149 -17.37 24.31 -6.47
N PRO A 150 -18.07 24.42 -7.63
CA PRO A 150 -18.06 23.43 -8.73
C PRO A 150 -16.68 23.15 -9.36
N LYS A 151 -15.75 24.12 -9.31
CA LYS A 151 -14.40 24.00 -9.90
C LYS A 151 -13.47 23.10 -9.10
N LYS A 152 -13.71 22.93 -7.80
CA LYS A 152 -12.98 22.01 -6.91
C LYS A 152 -13.45 20.57 -7.06
N ASP A 153 -14.65 20.33 -7.60
CA ASP A 153 -15.25 19.00 -7.72
C ASP A 153 -14.53 18.09 -8.72
N LYS A 154 -14.06 18.60 -9.86
CA LYS A 154 -13.33 17.78 -10.87
C LYS A 154 -11.98 17.28 -10.35
N VAL A 155 -11.21 18.15 -9.70
CA VAL A 155 -9.89 17.76 -9.13
C VAL A 155 -10.09 16.76 -8.00
N LYS A 156 -11.11 16.93 -7.19
CA LYS A 156 -11.48 16.00 -6.13
C LYS A 156 -11.89 14.64 -6.69
N LEU A 157 -12.74 14.61 -7.72
CA LEU A 157 -13.16 13.35 -8.35
C LEU A 157 -11.98 12.56 -8.91
N ILE A 158 -11.06 13.23 -9.62
CA ILE A 158 -9.82 12.59 -10.12
C ILE A 158 -8.99 12.06 -8.94
N GLY A 159 -8.82 12.83 -7.87
CA GLY A 159 -8.11 12.41 -6.68
C GLY A 159 -8.73 11.17 -6.02
N ILE A 160 -10.06 11.11 -5.94
CA ILE A 160 -10.82 9.94 -5.43
C ILE A 160 -10.56 8.71 -6.31
N MET A 161 -10.66 8.84 -7.63
CA MET A 161 -10.41 7.73 -8.56
C MET A 161 -8.97 7.21 -8.46
N ILE A 162 -8.01 8.11 -8.31
CA ILE A 162 -6.60 7.75 -8.10
C ILE A 162 -6.44 7.03 -6.74
N ALA A 163 -7.05 7.53 -5.67
CA ALA A 163 -7.01 6.88 -4.35
C ALA A 163 -7.63 5.47 -4.39
N LEU A 164 -8.77 5.31 -5.08
CA LEU A 164 -9.39 3.98 -5.29
C LEU A 164 -8.46 3.04 -6.05
N GLY A 165 -7.82 3.51 -7.12
CA GLY A 165 -6.81 2.74 -7.84
C GLY A 165 -5.65 2.33 -6.95
N GLY A 166 -5.19 3.24 -6.07
CA GLY A 166 -4.18 2.97 -5.05
C GLY A 166 -4.63 1.89 -4.06
N ALA A 167 -5.88 1.97 -3.56
CA ALA A 167 -6.44 0.97 -2.65
C ALA A 167 -6.55 -0.42 -3.30
N ILE A 168 -6.99 -0.49 -4.56
CA ILE A 168 -7.05 -1.72 -5.35
C ILE A 168 -5.63 -2.28 -5.56
N GLY A 169 -4.68 -1.44 -5.95
CA GLY A 169 -3.28 -1.84 -6.15
C GLY A 169 -2.63 -2.38 -4.88
N GLN A 170 -2.86 -1.73 -3.72
CA GLN A 170 -2.38 -2.23 -2.43
C GLN A 170 -2.98 -3.59 -2.10
N ALA A 171 -4.28 -3.77 -2.30
CA ALA A 171 -4.96 -5.03 -2.07
C ALA A 171 -4.40 -6.16 -2.94
N LEU A 172 -4.25 -5.92 -4.25
CA LEU A 172 -3.61 -6.88 -5.18
C LEU A 172 -2.17 -7.18 -4.77
N GLY A 173 -1.40 -6.15 -4.43
CA GLY A 173 -0.03 -6.32 -3.95
C GLY A 173 0.05 -7.22 -2.72
N LEU A 174 -0.88 -7.10 -1.77
CA LEU A 174 -0.94 -7.97 -0.59
C LEU A 174 -1.31 -9.40 -0.93
N VAL A 175 -2.26 -9.62 -1.86
CA VAL A 175 -2.64 -10.97 -2.32
C VAL A 175 -1.47 -11.67 -2.99
N PHE A 176 -0.76 -11.01 -3.92
CA PHE A 176 0.46 -11.56 -4.51
C PHE A 176 1.57 -11.79 -3.48
N SER A 177 1.68 -10.91 -2.47
CA SER A 177 2.61 -11.11 -1.36
C SER A 177 2.28 -12.40 -0.59
N LYS A 178 1.01 -12.65 -0.31
CA LYS A 178 0.55 -13.87 0.36
C LYS A 178 0.88 -15.12 -0.47
N MET A 179 0.67 -15.08 -1.79
CA MET A 179 1.07 -16.16 -2.70
C MET A 179 2.57 -16.44 -2.63
N GLY A 180 3.40 -15.40 -2.59
CA GLY A 180 4.85 -15.57 -2.46
C GLY A 180 5.28 -16.13 -1.12
N LEU A 181 4.61 -15.75 -0.02
CA LEU A 181 4.88 -16.28 1.32
C LEU A 181 4.53 -17.77 1.48
N ASN A 182 3.60 -18.30 0.67
CA ASN A 182 3.28 -19.74 0.66
C ASN A 182 4.47 -20.64 0.24
N TYR A 183 5.55 -20.06 -0.30
CA TYR A 183 6.80 -20.75 -0.62
C TYR A 183 7.81 -20.71 0.54
N GLU A 184 7.35 -20.58 1.78
CA GLU A 184 8.16 -20.59 3.02
C GLU A 184 9.23 -19.49 3.08
N ILE A 185 9.03 -18.38 2.34
CA ILE A 185 9.91 -17.23 2.37
C ILE A 185 9.61 -16.41 3.64
N HIS A 186 10.64 -16.14 4.44
CA HIS A 186 10.46 -15.34 5.66
C HIS A 186 9.95 -13.92 5.34
N PRO A 187 9.04 -13.33 6.15
CA PRO A 187 8.43 -12.02 5.88
C PRO A 187 9.42 -10.87 5.63
N ILE A 188 10.56 -10.84 6.33
CA ILE A 188 11.63 -9.85 6.11
C ILE A 188 12.22 -10.01 4.70
N SER A 189 12.54 -11.24 4.30
CA SER A 189 13.07 -11.56 2.96
C SER A 189 12.03 -11.24 1.88
N ALA A 190 10.76 -11.57 2.12
CA ALA A 190 9.67 -11.24 1.22
C ALA A 190 9.54 -9.71 1.02
N ASN A 191 9.59 -8.94 2.11
CA ASN A 191 9.53 -7.47 2.02
C ASN A 191 10.76 -6.88 1.31
N THR A 192 11.94 -7.48 1.49
CA THR A 192 13.17 -7.10 0.78
C THR A 192 13.01 -7.28 -0.74
N ILE A 193 12.51 -8.44 -1.19
CA ILE A 193 12.26 -8.73 -2.61
C ILE A 193 11.24 -7.74 -3.19
N ARG A 194 10.14 -7.53 -2.49
CA ARG A 194 9.07 -6.59 -2.90
C ARG A 194 9.60 -5.17 -3.06
N LEU A 195 10.42 -4.72 -2.11
CA LEU A 195 10.94 -3.36 -2.11
C LEU A 195 11.97 -3.16 -3.23
N ILE A 196 12.82 -4.15 -3.50
CA ILE A 196 13.75 -4.14 -4.64
C ILE A 196 12.97 -4.06 -5.96
N ALA A 197 11.97 -4.91 -6.13
CA ALA A 197 11.17 -4.93 -7.37
C ALA A 197 10.40 -3.61 -7.59
N GLY A 198 9.80 -3.06 -6.53
CA GLY A 198 9.14 -1.75 -6.58
C GLY A 198 10.09 -0.62 -6.90
N PHE A 199 11.30 -0.63 -6.31
CA PHE A 199 12.36 0.34 -6.58
C PHE A 199 12.83 0.28 -8.04
N ILE A 200 13.10 -0.90 -8.56
CA ILE A 200 13.50 -1.10 -9.96
C ILE A 200 12.38 -0.62 -10.89
N GLY A 201 11.13 -1.00 -10.63
CA GLY A 201 9.97 -0.59 -11.44
C GLY A 201 9.81 0.93 -11.50
N LEU A 202 9.88 1.61 -10.34
CA LEU A 202 9.78 3.06 -10.28
C LEU A 202 10.98 3.76 -10.94
N SER A 203 12.20 3.21 -10.77
CA SER A 203 13.41 3.79 -11.36
C SER A 203 13.39 3.69 -12.87
N LEU A 204 12.99 2.55 -13.43
CA LEU A 204 12.80 2.38 -14.89
C LEU A 204 11.74 3.33 -15.42
N TYR A 205 10.60 3.42 -14.74
CA TYR A 205 9.55 4.36 -15.13
C TYR A 205 10.03 5.81 -15.14
N THR A 206 10.78 6.22 -14.12
CA THR A 206 11.32 7.59 -14.03
C THR A 206 12.37 7.86 -15.09
N PHE A 207 13.22 6.87 -15.40
CA PHE A 207 14.22 7.01 -16.46
C PHE A 207 13.60 7.16 -17.86
N LEU A 208 12.49 6.45 -18.12
CA LEU A 208 11.80 6.50 -19.40
C LEU A 208 10.93 7.76 -19.62
N HIS A 209 10.48 8.40 -18.53
CA HIS A 209 9.51 9.50 -18.57
C HIS A 209 10.01 10.78 -17.85
N GLY A 210 11.24 10.82 -17.41
CA GLY A 210 11.93 12.00 -16.86
C GLY A 210 12.78 12.64 -17.89
#